data_1402190094bfbe81e36790685ecd2e8b
#
_entry.id   1402190094bfbe81e36790685ecd2e8b
#
_cell.length_a   1.000
_cell.length_b   1.000
_cell.length_c   1.000
_cell.angle_alpha   90.00
_cell.angle_beta   90.00
_cell.angle_gamma   90.00
#
_symmetry.space_group_name_H-M   'P 1'
#
loop_
_entity.id
_entity.type
_entity.pdbx_description
1 polymer ?
#
loop_
_entity_poly.entity_id
_entity_poly.type
_entity_poly.pdbx_seq_one_letter_code
_entity_poly.pdbx_strand_id
1 'polypeptide(L)'
;MSEPGYLRMGELARRTGASPELLRAWERRYGLLRPTRSHGGFRLYTAAAASPPLQAAARELAGALDRFDEEQAHAVLDRLLAAYRIETILRDLLVPYLHDLGERWAHGEVSVAQEHFASNLLRGRLLGLARGWGQGHGPAAVLACLPGEQHDLGLIAFGLTLYRRGWRIIYLGPDTPIATIGQATDSLAPDLVVLAGTVPELFAAHADAIADLARQTTVVLGGAGATAELATRTGAHLLDQDPVSAAQSMDRAPPGGSRHISAPPGPA
;
A
#
# COMPACT_ATOMS: atom_id res chain seq x y z
N MET A 1 -30.43 -10.93 -24.58
CA MET A 1 -29.05 -11.44 -24.41
C MET A 1 -28.16 -10.45 -25.16
N SER A 2 -27.50 -9.54 -24.44
CA SER A 2 -26.57 -8.57 -25.06
C SER A 2 -25.34 -9.34 -25.56
N GLU A 3 -24.95 -9.09 -26.81
CA GLU A 3 -23.73 -9.68 -27.37
C GLU A 3 -22.52 -9.34 -26.49
N PRO A 4 -21.60 -10.27 -26.23
CA PRO A 4 -20.37 -9.99 -25.50
C PRO A 4 -19.58 -8.93 -26.29
N GLY A 5 -19.44 -7.73 -25.71
CA GLY A 5 -18.67 -6.65 -26.33
C GLY A 5 -17.22 -7.08 -26.53
N TYR A 6 -16.78 -7.10 -27.79
CA TYR A 6 -15.38 -7.39 -28.13
C TYR A 6 -14.55 -6.11 -28.12
N LEU A 7 -13.35 -6.21 -27.54
CA LEU A 7 -12.39 -5.11 -27.40
C LEU A 7 -11.18 -5.34 -28.31
N ARG A 8 -10.66 -4.28 -28.92
CA ARG A 8 -9.33 -4.31 -29.54
C ARG A 8 -8.22 -4.17 -28.49
N MET A 9 -7.01 -4.57 -28.80
CA MET A 9 -5.85 -4.52 -27.91
C MET A 9 -5.66 -3.14 -27.23
N GLY A 10 -5.81 -2.05 -27.97
CA GLY A 10 -5.68 -0.69 -27.43
C GLY A 10 -6.78 -0.31 -26.43
N GLU A 11 -8.01 -0.80 -26.64
CA GLU A 11 -9.12 -0.60 -25.70
C GLU A 11 -8.93 -1.46 -24.45
N LEU A 12 -8.48 -2.71 -24.64
CA LEU A 12 -8.13 -3.60 -23.55
C LEU A 12 -7.01 -2.99 -22.67
N ALA A 13 -5.97 -2.44 -23.31
CA ALA A 13 -4.87 -1.77 -22.62
C ALA A 13 -5.34 -0.57 -21.77
N ARG A 14 -6.25 0.25 -22.31
CA ARG A 14 -6.83 1.37 -21.55
C ARG A 14 -7.65 0.91 -20.34
N ARG A 15 -8.47 -0.14 -20.50
CA ARG A 15 -9.33 -0.67 -19.43
C ARG A 15 -8.58 -1.43 -18.36
N THR A 16 -7.48 -2.10 -18.72
CA THR A 16 -6.68 -2.88 -17.77
C THR A 16 -5.54 -2.07 -17.15
N GLY A 17 -5.24 -0.86 -17.66
CA GLY A 17 -4.06 -0.09 -17.25
C GLY A 17 -2.72 -0.73 -17.64
N ALA A 18 -2.75 -1.84 -18.40
CA ALA A 18 -1.56 -2.58 -18.84
C ALA A 18 -1.15 -2.18 -20.24
N SER A 19 0.17 -2.15 -20.53
CA SER A 19 0.63 -1.82 -21.88
C SER A 19 0.27 -2.93 -22.90
N PRO A 20 0.08 -2.61 -24.18
CA PRO A 20 -0.18 -3.62 -25.22
C PRO A 20 0.92 -4.71 -25.29
N GLU A 21 2.18 -4.34 -25.02
CA GLU A 21 3.33 -5.25 -25.01
C GLU A 21 3.20 -6.26 -23.85
N LEU A 22 2.81 -5.77 -22.67
CA LEU A 22 2.61 -6.58 -21.47
C LEU A 22 1.43 -7.55 -21.69
N LEU A 23 0.32 -7.08 -22.24
CA LEU A 23 -0.83 -7.92 -22.57
C LEU A 23 -0.49 -9.00 -23.59
N ARG A 24 0.34 -8.69 -24.61
CA ARG A 24 0.85 -9.71 -25.55
C ARG A 24 1.80 -10.69 -24.91
N ALA A 25 2.62 -10.25 -23.94
CA ALA A 25 3.48 -11.15 -23.17
C ALA A 25 2.65 -12.14 -22.34
N TRP A 26 1.56 -11.68 -21.72
CA TRP A 26 0.62 -12.54 -20.97
C TRP A 26 -0.11 -13.54 -21.85
N GLU A 27 -0.54 -13.11 -23.02
CA GLU A 27 -1.14 -14.00 -24.02
C GLU A 27 -0.19 -15.14 -24.37
N ARG A 28 1.10 -14.84 -24.66
CA ARG A 28 2.09 -15.83 -25.08
C ARG A 28 2.62 -16.70 -23.95
N ARG A 29 2.89 -16.11 -22.77
CA ARG A 29 3.63 -16.78 -21.70
C ARG A 29 2.70 -17.53 -20.73
N TYR A 30 1.51 -17.02 -20.53
CA TYR A 30 0.59 -17.54 -19.51
C TYR A 30 -0.76 -18.00 -20.07
N GLY A 31 -1.07 -17.75 -21.35
CA GLY A 31 -2.37 -18.10 -21.94
C GLY A 31 -3.56 -17.38 -21.30
N LEU A 32 -3.30 -16.29 -20.55
CA LEU A 32 -4.31 -15.55 -19.78
C LEU A 32 -5.32 -14.82 -20.68
N LEU A 33 -4.93 -14.46 -21.89
CA LEU A 33 -5.76 -13.83 -22.88
C LEU A 33 -5.95 -14.80 -24.05
N ARG A 34 -7.20 -15.11 -24.37
CA ARG A 34 -7.56 -15.96 -25.52
C ARG A 34 -8.31 -15.10 -26.54
N PRO A 35 -7.61 -14.43 -27.46
CA PRO A 35 -8.29 -13.65 -28.47
C PRO A 35 -9.01 -14.54 -29.48
N THR A 36 -10.19 -14.09 -29.90
CA THR A 36 -10.81 -14.55 -31.16
C THR A 36 -10.32 -13.68 -32.29
N ARG A 37 -10.32 -14.19 -33.54
CA ARG A 37 -9.97 -13.38 -34.72
C ARG A 37 -11.24 -12.88 -35.40
N SER A 38 -11.29 -11.58 -35.72
CA SER A 38 -12.32 -11.02 -36.56
C SER A 38 -12.15 -11.54 -37.99
N HIS A 39 -13.18 -11.34 -38.85
CA HIS A 39 -13.12 -11.63 -40.26
C HIS A 39 -11.94 -10.92 -40.98
N GLY A 40 -11.50 -9.77 -40.48
CA GLY A 40 -10.34 -9.02 -40.96
C GLY A 40 -9.02 -9.40 -40.29
N GLY A 41 -8.92 -10.54 -39.56
CA GLY A 41 -7.69 -11.05 -38.94
C GLY A 41 -7.25 -10.34 -37.65
N PHE A 42 -7.98 -9.33 -37.16
CA PHE A 42 -7.65 -8.62 -35.94
C PHE A 42 -7.96 -9.46 -34.70
N ARG A 43 -7.07 -9.36 -33.68
CA ARG A 43 -7.33 -9.95 -32.37
C ARG A 43 -8.41 -9.18 -31.63
N LEU A 44 -9.46 -9.89 -31.24
CA LEU A 44 -10.58 -9.40 -30.46
C LEU A 44 -10.58 -10.10 -29.11
N TYR A 45 -10.72 -9.34 -28.04
CA TYR A 45 -10.78 -9.82 -26.66
C TYR A 45 -12.19 -9.58 -26.13
N THR A 46 -12.74 -10.51 -25.37
CA THR A 46 -14.06 -10.32 -24.74
C THR A 46 -13.99 -9.21 -23.70
N ALA A 47 -15.08 -8.50 -23.46
CA ALA A 47 -15.18 -7.52 -22.36
C ALA A 47 -14.84 -8.16 -21.00
N ALA A 48 -15.12 -9.47 -20.85
CA ALA A 48 -14.66 -10.28 -19.73
C ALA A 48 -13.12 -10.40 -19.64
N ALA A 49 -12.35 -10.25 -20.70
CA ALA A 49 -10.89 -10.19 -20.68
C ALA A 49 -10.36 -8.82 -20.19
N ALA A 50 -11.20 -7.79 -20.07
CA ALA A 50 -10.81 -6.47 -19.57
C ALA A 50 -10.91 -6.34 -18.04
N SER A 51 -11.68 -7.21 -17.39
CA SER A 51 -11.83 -7.24 -15.93
C SER A 51 -11.12 -8.41 -15.20
N PRO A 52 -10.73 -9.50 -15.87
CA PRO A 52 -10.52 -10.79 -15.24
C PRO A 52 -9.15 -11.09 -14.70
N PRO A 53 -8.00 -10.62 -15.23
CA PRO A 53 -6.73 -11.10 -14.70
C PRO A 53 -6.52 -10.73 -13.24
N LEU A 54 -6.85 -9.48 -12.86
CA LEU A 54 -6.65 -9.01 -11.49
C LEU A 54 -7.70 -9.59 -10.53
N GLN A 55 -8.98 -9.58 -10.90
CA GLN A 55 -10.05 -10.17 -10.08
C GLN A 55 -9.96 -11.68 -9.99
N ALA A 56 -9.57 -12.38 -11.07
CA ALA A 56 -9.34 -13.82 -11.03
C ALA A 56 -8.15 -14.15 -10.12
N ALA A 57 -7.06 -13.40 -10.21
CA ALA A 57 -5.91 -13.55 -9.33
C ALA A 57 -6.25 -13.20 -7.87
N ALA A 58 -7.11 -12.21 -7.63
CA ALA A 58 -7.60 -11.89 -6.29
C ALA A 58 -8.34 -13.07 -5.66
N ARG A 59 -9.27 -13.70 -6.40
CA ARG A 59 -9.98 -14.90 -5.93
C ARG A 59 -9.06 -16.09 -5.73
N GLU A 60 -8.08 -16.28 -6.62
CA GLU A 60 -7.09 -17.35 -6.50
C GLU A 60 -6.22 -17.14 -5.25
N LEU A 61 -5.75 -15.93 -5.01
CA LEU A 61 -4.99 -15.56 -3.82
C LEU A 61 -5.81 -15.78 -2.54
N ALA A 62 -7.02 -15.25 -2.47
CA ALA A 62 -7.91 -15.43 -1.34
C ALA A 62 -8.15 -16.92 -1.04
N GLY A 63 -8.46 -17.71 -2.07
CA GLY A 63 -8.64 -19.15 -1.91
C GLY A 63 -7.38 -19.89 -1.46
N ALA A 64 -6.19 -19.49 -1.88
CA ALA A 64 -4.92 -20.04 -1.40
C ALA A 64 -4.70 -19.71 0.08
N LEU A 65 -4.90 -18.44 0.46
CA LEU A 65 -4.76 -17.99 1.84
C LEU A 65 -5.77 -18.65 2.79
N ASP A 66 -7.02 -18.77 2.36
CA ASP A 66 -8.08 -19.46 3.13
C ASP A 66 -7.76 -20.94 3.40
N ARG A 67 -6.97 -21.59 2.53
CA ARG A 67 -6.57 -23.01 2.66
C ARG A 67 -5.16 -23.19 3.22
N PHE A 68 -4.49 -22.14 3.68
CA PHE A 68 -3.10 -22.17 4.14
C PHE A 68 -2.09 -22.66 3.06
N ASP A 69 -2.41 -22.42 1.78
CA ASP A 69 -1.56 -22.80 0.66
C ASP A 69 -0.55 -21.71 0.34
N GLU A 70 0.57 -21.75 1.06
CA GLU A 70 1.65 -20.77 0.97
C GLU A 70 2.28 -20.76 -0.42
N GLU A 71 2.53 -21.94 -1.01
CA GLU A 71 3.16 -22.07 -2.32
C GLU A 71 2.30 -21.41 -3.40
N GLN A 72 0.99 -21.73 -3.42
CA GLN A 72 0.07 -21.13 -4.36
C GLN A 72 -0.09 -19.63 -4.15
N ALA A 73 -0.17 -19.17 -2.90
CA ALA A 73 -0.25 -17.74 -2.60
C ALA A 73 0.98 -16.98 -3.12
N HIS A 74 2.18 -17.51 -2.91
CA HIS A 74 3.41 -16.94 -3.45
C HIS A 74 3.44 -16.95 -4.98
N ALA A 75 3.03 -18.04 -5.61
CA ALA A 75 2.96 -18.14 -7.07
C ALA A 75 2.01 -17.10 -7.68
N VAL A 76 0.86 -16.85 -7.03
CA VAL A 76 -0.08 -15.79 -7.46
C VAL A 76 0.57 -14.41 -7.32
N LEU A 77 1.18 -14.12 -6.16
CA LEU A 77 1.83 -12.84 -5.91
C LEU A 77 2.99 -12.58 -6.88
N ASP A 78 3.79 -13.60 -7.22
CA ASP A 78 4.88 -13.48 -8.20
C ASP A 78 4.36 -13.13 -9.59
N ARG A 79 3.27 -13.78 -10.03
CA ARG A 79 2.62 -13.45 -11.30
C ARG A 79 2.08 -12.02 -11.31
N LEU A 80 1.46 -11.59 -10.22
CA LEU A 80 0.94 -10.23 -10.06
C LEU A 80 2.07 -9.19 -10.13
N LEU A 81 3.15 -9.39 -9.36
CA LEU A 81 4.31 -8.49 -9.32
C LEU A 81 5.07 -8.42 -10.65
N ALA A 82 5.07 -9.51 -11.42
CA ALA A 82 5.64 -9.53 -12.77
C ALA A 82 4.75 -8.80 -13.80
N ALA A 83 3.46 -8.65 -13.51
CA ALA A 83 2.44 -8.21 -14.47
C ALA A 83 1.95 -6.78 -14.22
N TYR A 84 1.88 -6.34 -12.98
CA TYR A 84 1.30 -5.08 -12.57
C TYR A 84 2.27 -4.22 -11.78
N ARG A 85 2.02 -2.92 -11.75
CA ARG A 85 2.69 -2.03 -10.82
C ARG A 85 2.23 -2.35 -9.39
N ILE A 86 3.13 -2.16 -8.44
CA ILE A 86 2.82 -2.44 -7.03
C ILE A 86 1.63 -1.61 -6.54
N GLU A 87 1.49 -0.37 -6.98
CA GLU A 87 0.39 0.51 -6.59
C GLU A 87 -0.98 -0.04 -7.04
N THR A 88 -1.02 -0.67 -8.22
CA THR A 88 -2.23 -1.35 -8.72
C THR A 88 -2.56 -2.58 -7.88
N ILE A 89 -1.55 -3.40 -7.55
CA ILE A 89 -1.73 -4.59 -6.72
C ILE A 89 -2.22 -4.19 -5.33
N LEU A 90 -1.61 -3.18 -4.73
CA LEU A 90 -1.97 -2.71 -3.40
C LEU A 90 -3.40 -2.15 -3.38
N ARG A 91 -3.72 -1.19 -4.25
CA ARG A 91 -4.99 -0.47 -4.24
C ARG A 91 -6.16 -1.33 -4.70
N ASP A 92 -5.97 -2.09 -5.81
CA ASP A 92 -7.07 -2.73 -6.50
C ASP A 92 -7.23 -4.22 -6.10
N LEU A 93 -6.29 -4.77 -5.29
CA LEU A 93 -6.35 -6.15 -4.84
C LEU A 93 -6.10 -6.31 -3.34
N LEU A 94 -4.91 -5.91 -2.83
CA LEU A 94 -4.53 -6.27 -1.45
C LEU A 94 -5.30 -5.45 -0.40
N VAL A 95 -5.45 -4.14 -0.58
CA VAL A 95 -6.22 -3.32 0.38
C VAL A 95 -7.69 -3.77 0.45
N PRO A 96 -8.41 -3.96 -0.68
CA PRO A 96 -9.76 -4.54 -0.65
C PRO A 96 -9.83 -5.93 -0.02
N TYR A 97 -8.85 -6.81 -0.31
CA TYR A 97 -8.79 -8.14 0.30
C TYR A 97 -8.63 -8.09 1.82
N LEU A 98 -7.76 -7.19 2.32
CA LEU A 98 -7.55 -7.03 3.77
C LEU A 98 -8.80 -6.51 4.49
N HIS A 99 -9.56 -5.61 3.84
CA HIS A 99 -10.85 -5.18 4.35
C HIS A 99 -11.86 -6.33 4.42
N ASP A 100 -12.01 -7.08 3.32
CA ASP A 100 -12.88 -8.28 3.27
C ASP A 100 -12.47 -9.31 4.33
N LEU A 101 -11.17 -9.57 4.47
CA LEU A 101 -10.64 -10.49 5.48
C LEU A 101 -11.02 -10.05 6.90
N GLY A 102 -10.90 -8.76 7.22
CA GLY A 102 -11.29 -8.19 8.51
C GLY A 102 -12.79 -8.31 8.77
N GLU A 103 -13.63 -8.03 7.77
CA GLU A 103 -15.08 -8.18 7.87
C GLU A 103 -15.48 -9.64 8.07
N ARG A 104 -14.94 -10.57 7.30
CA ARG A 104 -15.17 -12.01 7.42
C ARG A 104 -14.72 -12.55 8.78
N TRP A 105 -13.59 -12.06 9.30
CA TRP A 105 -13.14 -12.40 10.64
C TRP A 105 -14.12 -11.89 11.71
N ALA A 106 -14.58 -10.65 11.61
CA ALA A 106 -15.55 -10.06 12.55
C ALA A 106 -16.88 -10.82 12.56
N HIS A 107 -17.30 -11.42 11.43
CA HIS A 107 -18.48 -12.26 11.32
C HIS A 107 -18.23 -13.74 11.67
N GLY A 108 -17.00 -14.13 12.01
CA GLY A 108 -16.64 -15.51 12.34
C GLY A 108 -16.57 -16.46 11.14
N GLU A 109 -16.54 -15.94 9.91
CA GLU A 109 -16.44 -16.70 8.66
C GLU A 109 -15.00 -17.14 8.40
N VAL A 110 -14.03 -16.45 9.00
CA VAL A 110 -12.58 -16.73 8.94
C VAL A 110 -12.06 -16.90 10.36
N SER A 111 -11.31 -17.97 10.59
CA SER A 111 -10.66 -18.23 11.87
C SER A 111 -9.48 -17.26 12.10
N VAL A 112 -9.13 -17.04 13.37
CA VAL A 112 -7.92 -16.30 13.76
C VAL A 112 -6.67 -16.87 13.08
N ALA A 113 -6.57 -18.20 12.95
CA ALA A 113 -5.43 -18.85 12.29
C ALA A 113 -5.33 -18.48 10.80
N GLN A 114 -6.46 -18.41 10.08
CA GLN A 114 -6.49 -18.00 8.66
C GLN A 114 -6.12 -16.52 8.51
N GLU A 115 -6.67 -15.65 9.35
CA GLU A 115 -6.34 -14.22 9.36
C GLU A 115 -4.84 -14.01 9.63
N HIS A 116 -4.29 -14.62 10.68
CA HIS A 116 -2.87 -14.54 11.01
C HIS A 116 -1.97 -15.08 9.89
N PHE A 117 -2.34 -16.21 9.28
CA PHE A 117 -1.59 -16.77 8.16
C PHE A 117 -1.55 -15.80 6.98
N ALA A 118 -2.73 -15.31 6.56
CA ALA A 118 -2.85 -14.38 5.44
C ALA A 118 -2.08 -13.08 5.69
N SER A 119 -2.29 -12.47 6.86
CA SER A 119 -1.65 -11.20 7.24
C SER A 119 -0.13 -11.33 7.34
N ASN A 120 0.39 -12.41 7.95
CA ASN A 120 1.84 -12.63 8.05
C ASN A 120 2.50 -12.92 6.71
N LEU A 121 1.86 -13.72 5.84
CA LEU A 121 2.37 -13.99 4.50
C LEU A 121 2.45 -12.71 3.67
N LEU A 122 1.37 -11.94 3.63
CA LEU A 122 1.32 -10.68 2.89
C LEU A 122 2.31 -9.66 3.46
N ARG A 123 2.40 -9.54 4.79
CA ARG A 123 3.35 -8.67 5.47
C ARG A 123 4.79 -9.00 5.11
N GLY A 124 5.18 -10.28 5.22
CA GLY A 124 6.52 -10.74 4.86
C GLY A 124 6.85 -10.43 3.39
N ARG A 125 5.88 -10.64 2.49
CA ARG A 125 6.03 -10.37 1.06
C ARG A 125 6.22 -8.89 0.76
N LEU A 126 5.40 -8.03 1.36
CA LEU A 126 5.47 -6.58 1.15
C LEU A 126 6.74 -5.97 1.77
N LEU A 127 7.14 -6.40 2.97
CA LEU A 127 8.41 -5.98 3.58
C LEU A 127 9.63 -6.46 2.77
N GLY A 128 9.53 -7.61 2.08
CA GLY A 128 10.55 -8.05 1.12
C GLY A 128 10.75 -7.06 -0.03
N LEU A 129 9.74 -6.27 -0.41
CA LEU A 129 9.80 -5.22 -1.42
C LEU A 129 10.32 -3.88 -0.86
N ALA A 130 10.40 -3.74 0.46
CA ALA A 130 10.85 -2.53 1.15
C ALA A 130 12.38 -2.37 1.22
N ARG A 131 13.13 -3.21 0.53
CA ARG A 131 14.59 -3.13 0.49
C ARG A 131 15.03 -1.78 -0.08
N GLY A 132 15.89 -1.08 0.66
CA GLY A 132 16.39 0.24 0.28
C GLY A 132 15.52 1.41 0.73
N TRP A 133 14.48 1.21 1.51
CA TRP A 133 13.61 2.28 2.02
C TRP A 133 14.36 3.44 2.68
N GLY A 134 15.38 3.16 3.49
CA GLY A 134 16.21 4.18 4.12
C GLY A 134 17.22 4.86 3.20
N GLN A 135 17.32 4.42 1.93
CA GLN A 135 18.29 4.94 0.98
C GLN A 135 17.66 6.03 0.10
N GLY A 136 18.51 6.94 -0.42
CA GLY A 136 18.08 8.02 -1.32
C GLY A 136 18.32 9.42 -0.71
N HIS A 137 17.97 10.43 -1.48
CA HIS A 137 18.22 11.85 -1.15
C HIS A 137 16.93 12.67 -0.99
N GLY A 138 15.77 12.01 -1.08
CA GLY A 138 14.46 12.65 -0.92
C GLY A 138 14.11 12.97 0.54
N PRO A 139 12.94 13.60 0.77
CA PRO A 139 12.43 13.85 2.10
C PRO A 139 12.24 12.54 2.85
N ALA A 140 12.31 12.62 4.18
CA ALA A 140 12.22 11.47 5.05
C ALA A 140 10.84 11.37 5.70
N ALA A 141 10.28 10.16 5.71
CA ALA A 141 9.05 9.86 6.44
C ALA A 141 9.30 8.75 7.48
N VAL A 142 8.92 9.00 8.72
CA VAL A 142 8.84 8.00 9.78
C VAL A 142 7.44 7.40 9.77
N LEU A 143 7.35 6.08 9.70
CA LEU A 143 6.10 5.33 9.69
C LEU A 143 6.00 4.45 10.92
N ALA A 144 4.95 4.62 11.74
CA ALA A 144 4.73 3.85 12.95
C ALA A 144 3.23 3.57 13.16
N CYS A 145 2.92 2.41 13.72
CA CYS A 145 1.63 2.21 14.36
C CYS A 145 1.69 2.67 15.82
N LEU A 146 0.56 3.13 16.34
CA LEU A 146 0.43 3.53 17.73
C LEU A 146 0.68 2.35 18.69
N PRO A 147 1.01 2.61 19.97
CA PRO A 147 1.09 1.56 20.96
C PRO A 147 -0.20 0.76 21.04
N GLY A 148 -0.08 -0.57 21.06
CA GLY A 148 -1.22 -1.50 21.01
C GLY A 148 -1.78 -1.79 19.63
N GLU A 149 -1.32 -1.10 18.57
CA GLU A 149 -1.77 -1.35 17.21
C GLU A 149 -0.86 -2.34 16.46
N GLN A 150 -1.45 -3.45 16.01
CA GLN A 150 -0.74 -4.52 15.29
C GLN A 150 -0.98 -4.50 13.77
N HIS A 151 -1.98 -3.75 13.28
CA HIS A 151 -2.38 -3.73 11.87
C HIS A 151 -1.53 -2.76 11.06
N ASP A 152 -0.40 -3.23 10.58
CA ASP A 152 0.59 -2.40 9.86
C ASP A 152 0.57 -2.54 8.33
N LEU A 153 -0.25 -3.43 7.75
CA LEU A 153 -0.26 -3.68 6.30
C LEU A 153 -0.65 -2.44 5.49
N GLY A 154 -1.60 -1.64 5.99
CA GLY A 154 -1.94 -0.35 5.38
C GLY A 154 -0.78 0.64 5.41
N LEU A 155 -0.04 0.67 6.52
CA LEU A 155 1.15 1.51 6.68
C LEU A 155 2.29 1.07 5.76
N ILE A 156 2.49 -0.24 5.57
CA ILE A 156 3.47 -0.79 4.63
C ILE A 156 3.08 -0.42 3.18
N ALA A 157 1.79 -0.53 2.83
CA ALA A 157 1.29 -0.15 1.50
C ALA A 157 1.51 1.35 1.22
N PHE A 158 1.24 2.20 2.21
CA PHE A 158 1.56 3.63 2.15
C PHE A 158 3.05 3.86 1.92
N GLY A 159 3.92 3.22 2.72
CA GLY A 159 5.37 3.35 2.63
C GLY A 159 5.94 2.90 1.28
N LEU A 160 5.48 1.76 0.75
CA LEU A 160 5.88 1.28 -0.58
C LEU A 160 5.53 2.27 -1.68
N THR A 161 4.33 2.85 -1.60
CA THR A 161 3.87 3.85 -2.57
C THR A 161 4.67 5.16 -2.44
N LEU A 162 4.88 5.62 -1.21
CA LEU A 162 5.61 6.85 -0.94
C LEU A 162 7.09 6.75 -1.35
N TYR A 163 7.75 5.62 -1.08
CA TYR A 163 9.12 5.34 -1.52
C TYR A 163 9.27 5.47 -3.04
N ARG A 164 8.31 4.96 -3.81
CA ARG A 164 8.33 5.07 -5.28
C ARG A 164 8.15 6.50 -5.79
N ARG A 165 7.73 7.42 -4.92
CA ARG A 165 7.68 8.86 -5.19
C ARG A 165 8.97 9.60 -4.81
N GLY A 166 10.00 8.86 -4.38
CA GLY A 166 11.32 9.36 -4.07
C GLY A 166 11.56 9.73 -2.61
N TRP A 167 10.64 9.34 -1.71
CA TRP A 167 10.81 9.51 -0.27
C TRP A 167 11.72 8.45 0.33
N ARG A 168 12.47 8.80 1.37
CA ARG A 168 13.15 7.86 2.25
C ARG A 168 12.17 7.43 3.35
N ILE A 169 12.09 6.13 3.60
CA ILE A 169 11.15 5.60 4.58
C ILE A 169 11.92 5.02 5.76
N ILE A 170 11.59 5.49 6.94
CA ILE A 170 12.02 4.93 8.21
C ILE A 170 10.80 4.24 8.83
N TYR A 171 10.77 2.93 8.73
CA TYR A 171 9.66 2.13 9.20
C TYR A 171 9.95 1.60 10.60
N LEU A 172 9.17 2.03 11.59
CA LEU A 172 9.28 1.59 12.98
C LEU A 172 8.36 0.39 13.28
N GLY A 173 7.28 0.24 12.50
CA GLY A 173 6.41 -0.93 12.58
C GLY A 173 5.24 -0.81 13.54
N PRO A 174 4.64 -1.98 13.88
CA PRO A 174 3.50 -2.05 14.80
C PRO A 174 3.92 -1.78 16.24
N ASP A 175 2.93 -1.46 17.08
CA ASP A 175 3.08 -1.35 18.55
C ASP A 175 4.31 -0.49 18.98
N THR A 176 4.47 0.67 18.33
CA THR A 176 5.63 1.52 18.60
C THR A 176 5.31 2.52 19.72
N PRO A 177 6.07 2.51 20.83
CA PRO A 177 5.89 3.50 21.90
C PRO A 177 6.02 4.93 21.39
N ILE A 178 5.09 5.81 21.76
CA ILE A 178 5.07 7.18 21.23
C ILE A 178 6.35 7.97 21.58
N ALA A 179 6.95 7.70 22.74
CA ALA A 179 8.23 8.30 23.14
C ALA A 179 9.38 7.88 22.21
N THR A 180 9.35 6.65 21.70
CA THR A 180 10.33 6.15 20.70
C THR A 180 10.16 6.86 19.36
N ILE A 181 8.92 7.13 18.96
CA ILE A 181 8.62 7.92 17.74
C ILE A 181 9.18 9.34 17.91
N GLY A 182 9.00 9.95 19.10
CA GLY A 182 9.58 11.26 19.43
C GLY A 182 11.11 11.27 19.32
N GLN A 183 11.78 10.29 19.93
CA GLN A 183 13.25 10.15 19.85
C GLN A 183 13.74 9.98 18.39
N ALA A 184 13.03 9.21 17.60
CA ALA A 184 13.33 9.07 16.18
C ALA A 184 13.13 10.40 15.43
N THR A 185 12.09 11.15 15.77
CA THR A 185 11.81 12.47 15.18
C THR A 185 12.90 13.47 15.52
N ASP A 186 13.34 13.53 16.79
CA ASP A 186 14.44 14.39 17.24
C ASP A 186 15.76 14.06 16.52
N SER A 187 16.04 12.76 16.37
CA SER A 187 17.32 12.28 15.83
C SER A 187 17.41 12.39 14.31
N LEU A 188 16.29 12.18 13.61
CA LEU A 188 16.25 12.06 12.15
C LEU A 188 15.73 13.32 11.45
N ALA A 189 15.09 14.23 12.21
CA ALA A 189 14.41 15.42 11.69
C ALA A 189 13.61 15.12 10.40
N PRO A 190 12.65 14.17 10.44
CA PRO A 190 11.90 13.76 9.25
C PRO A 190 10.99 14.89 8.78
N ASP A 191 10.69 14.91 7.49
CA ASP A 191 9.74 15.83 6.89
C ASP A 191 8.28 15.42 7.16
N LEU A 192 8.07 14.15 7.52
CA LEU A 192 6.74 13.57 7.75
C LEU A 192 6.82 12.46 8.82
N VAL A 193 5.86 12.44 9.73
CA VAL A 193 5.57 11.32 10.62
C VAL A 193 4.17 10.81 10.31
N VAL A 194 4.04 9.52 10.04
CA VAL A 194 2.77 8.85 9.78
C VAL A 194 2.45 7.95 10.96
N LEU A 195 1.32 8.20 11.60
CA LEU A 195 0.81 7.40 12.71
C LEU A 195 -0.43 6.64 12.25
N ALA A 196 -0.39 5.31 12.36
CA ALA A 196 -1.50 4.46 11.97
C ALA A 196 -2.16 3.80 13.18
N GLY A 197 -3.50 3.67 13.12
CA GLY A 197 -4.29 2.97 14.12
C GLY A 197 -5.69 2.66 13.60
N THR A 198 -6.23 1.51 14.01
CA THR A 198 -7.56 1.04 13.60
C THR A 198 -8.65 1.41 14.59
N VAL A 199 -8.26 1.79 15.83
CA VAL A 199 -9.17 2.06 16.96
C VAL A 199 -9.01 3.52 17.40
N PRO A 200 -10.11 4.31 17.47
CA PRO A 200 -10.03 5.73 17.87
C PRO A 200 -9.47 5.94 19.27
N GLU A 201 -9.69 5.00 20.19
CA GLU A 201 -9.24 5.07 21.57
C GLU A 201 -7.70 5.07 21.67
N LEU A 202 -7.00 4.39 20.76
CA LEU A 202 -5.53 4.43 20.71
C LEU A 202 -5.01 5.84 20.40
N PHE A 203 -5.63 6.52 19.46
CA PHE A 203 -5.29 7.91 19.17
C PHE A 203 -5.65 8.84 20.32
N ALA A 204 -6.83 8.67 20.92
CA ALA A 204 -7.29 9.48 22.02
C ALA A 204 -6.37 9.39 23.25
N ALA A 205 -5.88 8.18 23.56
CA ALA A 205 -4.97 7.93 24.67
C ALA A 205 -3.60 8.63 24.50
N HIS A 206 -3.21 8.93 23.27
CA HIS A 206 -1.92 9.53 22.94
C HIS A 206 -2.02 10.94 22.34
N ALA A 207 -3.19 11.59 22.44
CA ALA A 207 -3.45 12.86 21.75
C ALA A 207 -2.46 13.96 22.10
N ASP A 208 -2.08 14.12 23.38
CA ASP A 208 -1.13 15.14 23.82
C ASP A 208 0.26 14.93 23.23
N ALA A 209 0.74 13.67 23.23
CA ALA A 209 2.04 13.33 22.65
C ALA A 209 2.03 13.48 21.12
N ILE A 210 0.91 13.19 20.44
CA ILE A 210 0.74 13.46 19.00
C ILE A 210 0.79 14.96 18.73
N ALA A 211 0.15 15.79 19.57
CA ALA A 211 0.20 17.25 19.46
C ALA A 211 1.61 17.77 19.66
N ASP A 212 2.39 17.16 20.57
CA ASP A 212 3.81 17.51 20.77
C ASP A 212 4.64 17.22 19.53
N LEU A 213 4.45 16.07 18.89
CA LEU A 213 5.09 15.73 17.62
C LEU A 213 4.67 16.68 16.49
N ALA A 214 3.38 17.03 16.42
CA ALA A 214 2.85 17.92 15.37
C ALA A 214 3.40 19.35 15.45
N ARG A 215 3.91 19.78 16.62
CA ARG A 215 4.64 21.05 16.76
C ARG A 215 6.06 21.00 16.18
N GLN A 216 6.64 19.82 16.03
CA GLN A 216 8.03 19.64 15.58
C GLN A 216 8.12 19.33 14.10
N THR A 217 7.18 18.57 13.56
CA THR A 217 7.17 18.12 12.17
C THR A 217 5.74 17.93 11.66
N THR A 218 5.58 17.73 10.36
CA THR A 218 4.26 17.35 9.80
C THR A 218 3.87 15.96 10.26
N VAL A 219 2.74 15.87 10.95
CA VAL A 219 2.17 14.58 11.39
C VAL A 219 0.88 14.30 10.62
N VAL A 220 0.74 13.08 10.13
CA VAL A 220 -0.48 12.60 9.51
C VAL A 220 -1.01 11.37 10.25
N LEU A 221 -2.33 11.29 10.39
CA LEU A 221 -3.04 10.19 11.04
C LEU A 221 -3.75 9.36 9.98
N GLY A 222 -3.55 8.05 9.99
CA GLY A 222 -4.17 7.12 9.04
C GLY A 222 -4.77 5.90 9.73
N GLY A 223 -5.61 5.17 9.00
CA GLY A 223 -6.33 4.01 9.48
C GLY A 223 -7.73 4.34 10.00
N ALA A 224 -8.54 3.29 10.24
CA ALA A 224 -9.96 3.44 10.57
C ALA A 224 -10.22 4.18 11.89
N GLY A 225 -9.24 4.19 12.80
CA GLY A 225 -9.34 4.92 14.07
C GLY A 225 -9.01 6.40 13.99
N ALA A 226 -8.42 6.88 12.89
CA ALA A 226 -8.11 8.29 12.71
C ALA A 226 -9.38 9.09 12.36
N THR A 227 -9.62 10.18 13.09
CA THR A 227 -10.80 11.04 12.88
C THR A 227 -10.40 12.49 12.63
N ALA A 228 -11.28 13.25 11.96
CA ALA A 228 -11.07 14.67 11.72
C ALA A 228 -11.01 15.48 13.04
N GLU A 229 -11.76 15.06 14.05
CA GLU A 229 -11.74 15.66 15.38
C GLU A 229 -10.38 15.50 16.06
N LEU A 230 -9.82 14.27 16.01
CA LEU A 230 -8.48 13.97 16.53
C LEU A 230 -7.39 14.76 15.79
N ALA A 231 -7.45 14.80 14.46
CA ALA A 231 -6.53 15.59 13.65
C ALA A 231 -6.55 17.06 14.04
N THR A 232 -7.75 17.64 14.17
CA THR A 232 -7.92 19.05 14.59
C THR A 232 -7.36 19.27 15.99
N ARG A 233 -7.69 18.40 16.96
CA ARG A 233 -7.26 18.50 18.36
C ARG A 233 -5.74 18.41 18.50
N THR A 234 -5.09 17.58 17.70
CA THR A 234 -3.65 17.34 17.78
C THR A 234 -2.83 18.25 16.88
N GLY A 235 -3.46 19.00 15.98
CA GLY A 235 -2.75 19.76 14.94
C GLY A 235 -2.13 18.89 13.84
N ALA A 236 -2.49 17.62 13.78
CA ALA A 236 -2.10 16.68 12.72
C ALA A 236 -3.05 16.78 11.52
N HIS A 237 -2.68 16.12 10.42
CA HIS A 237 -3.52 16.00 9.23
C HIS A 237 -4.17 14.61 9.16
N LEU A 238 -5.40 14.54 8.69
CA LEU A 238 -6.10 13.27 8.46
C LEU A 238 -5.79 12.74 7.04
N LEU A 239 -5.48 11.46 6.93
CA LEU A 239 -5.52 10.73 5.67
C LEU A 239 -6.90 10.07 5.54
N ASP A 240 -7.77 10.65 4.71
CA ASP A 240 -9.15 10.22 4.48
C ASP A 240 -9.31 9.27 3.28
N GLN A 241 -8.22 8.98 2.60
CA GLN A 241 -8.15 8.10 1.42
C GLN A 241 -7.56 6.76 1.77
N ASP A 242 -7.69 5.78 0.86
CA ASP A 242 -6.92 4.55 0.97
C ASP A 242 -5.41 4.83 1.01
N PRO A 243 -4.59 3.95 1.62
CA PRO A 243 -3.17 4.24 1.85
C PRO A 243 -2.37 4.49 0.57
N VAL A 244 -2.78 3.90 -0.56
CA VAL A 244 -2.09 4.09 -1.84
C VAL A 244 -2.42 5.45 -2.43
N SER A 245 -3.70 5.81 -2.47
CA SER A 245 -4.17 7.12 -2.97
C SER A 245 -3.64 8.25 -2.09
N ALA A 246 -3.66 8.09 -0.77
CA ALA A 246 -3.09 9.04 0.18
C ALA A 246 -1.59 9.28 -0.08
N ALA A 247 -0.80 8.21 -0.24
CA ALA A 247 0.62 8.36 -0.58
C ALA A 247 0.84 8.97 -1.96
N GLN A 248 -0.05 8.71 -2.93
CA GLN A 248 0.01 9.31 -4.26
C GLN A 248 -0.32 10.81 -4.26
N SER A 249 -1.12 11.29 -3.33
CA SER A 249 -1.44 12.72 -3.18
C SER A 249 -0.34 13.52 -2.50
N MET A 250 0.62 12.87 -1.80
CA MET A 250 1.77 13.57 -1.21
C MET A 250 2.64 14.17 -2.32
N ASP A 251 3.22 15.32 -2.07
CA ASP A 251 4.12 15.97 -3.01
C ASP A 251 5.29 15.04 -3.39
N ARG A 252 5.66 15.08 -4.66
CA ARG A 252 6.81 14.34 -5.12
C ARG A 252 8.07 14.96 -4.52
N ALA A 253 8.97 14.13 -3.98
CA ALA A 253 10.26 14.62 -3.54
C ALA A 253 10.92 15.41 -4.67
N PRO A 254 11.37 16.68 -4.45
CA PRO A 254 12.05 17.43 -5.47
C PRO A 254 13.33 16.70 -5.88
N PRO A 255 13.67 16.60 -7.16
CA PRO A 255 14.91 15.97 -7.60
C PRO A 255 16.10 16.77 -7.02
N GLY A 256 16.85 16.15 -6.08
CA GLY A 256 18.16 16.65 -5.66
C GLY A 256 18.19 17.82 -4.70
N GLY A 257 17.18 18.02 -3.86
CA GLY A 257 17.20 19.05 -2.82
C GLY A 257 18.10 18.68 -1.63
N SER A 258 19.41 18.94 -1.73
CA SER A 258 20.30 18.98 -0.56
C SER A 258 19.89 20.17 0.32
N ARG A 259 19.34 19.89 1.51
CA ARG A 259 19.37 20.89 2.58
C ARG A 259 20.84 21.09 2.97
N HIS A 260 21.40 22.26 2.71
CA HIS A 260 22.64 22.69 3.32
C HIS A 260 22.47 22.63 4.84
N ILE A 261 23.08 21.63 5.46
CA ILE A 261 23.34 21.66 6.89
C ILE A 261 24.41 22.75 7.07
N SER A 262 23.98 23.93 7.48
CA SER A 262 24.92 24.96 7.96
C SER A 262 25.60 24.37 9.19
N ALA A 263 26.91 24.18 9.09
CA ALA A 263 27.72 23.78 10.23
C ALA A 263 27.55 24.83 11.38
N PRO A 264 27.49 24.40 12.65
CA PRO A 264 27.47 25.32 13.76
C PRO A 264 28.77 26.14 13.78
N PRO A 265 28.72 27.44 14.14
CA PRO A 265 29.93 28.25 14.29
C PRO A 265 30.83 27.61 15.35
N GLY A 266 32.10 27.39 14.99
CA GLY A 266 33.12 26.91 15.92
C GLY A 266 33.27 27.83 17.12
N PRO A 267 33.72 27.29 18.28
CA PRO A 267 33.94 28.09 19.47
C PRO A 267 35.04 29.10 19.24
N ALA A 268 34.82 30.36 19.72
CA ALA A 268 35.76 31.44 19.76
C ALA A 268 36.85 31.20 20.81
#